data_4ecde24307217beb31c13d4d8a9f81a7
#
_entry.id   4ecde24307217beb31c13d4d8a9f81a7
#
_cell.length_a   1.000
_cell.length_b   1.000
_cell.length_c   1.000
_cell.angle_alpha   90.00
_cell.angle_beta   90.00
_cell.angle_gamma   90.00
#
_symmetry.space_group_name_H-M   'P 1'
#
loop_
_entity.id
_entity.type
_entity.pdbx_description
1 polymer ?
#
loop_
_entity_poly.entity_id
_entity_poly.type
_entity_poly.pdbx_seq_one_letter_code
_entity_poly.pdbx_strand_id
1 'polypeptide(L)' 'MKQENIFPLVPRELLTALEETFPKQDFGPGESLRELDYHFGQRSVIRFLSNKLDEQAENSLTSITDT' A
#
# COMPACT_ATOMS: atom_id res chain seq x y z
N MET A 1 24.80 -2.02 10.85
CA MET A 1 24.38 -1.81 10.54
C MET A 1 23.40 -1.78 10.30
N LYS A 2 22.94 -1.49 10.32
CA LYS A 2 22.11 -1.41 10.13
C LYS A 2 21.56 -1.32 9.09
N GLN A 3 20.83 -1.73 8.88
CA GLN A 3 20.29 -1.83 7.92
C GLN A 3 19.53 -0.91 7.56
N GLU A 4 19.58 -0.38 7.16
CA GLU A 4 18.98 0.50 6.85
C GLU A 4 17.74 0.33 6.52
N ASN A 5 16.91 0.65 6.55
CA ASN A 5 15.55 0.72 6.31
C ASN A 5 15.17 0.54 4.89
N ILE A 6 15.80 -0.37 4.26
CA ILE A 6 15.48 -0.65 2.88
C ILE A 6 14.25 -1.54 2.85
N PHE A 7 13.17 -0.99 2.35
CA PHE A 7 11.94 -1.73 2.23
C PHE A 7 12.01 -2.64 1.00
N PRO A 8 11.55 -3.88 1.09
CA PRO A 8 11.59 -4.77 -0.07
C PRO A 8 10.78 -4.22 -1.24
N LEU A 9 11.16 -4.63 -2.44
CA LEU A 9 10.40 -4.22 -3.61
C LEU A 9 8.96 -4.70 -3.50
N VAL A 10 8.04 -3.84 -3.92
CA VAL A 10 6.62 -4.15 -3.87
C VAL A 10 6.16 -4.50 -5.29
N PRO A 11 5.82 -5.76 -5.53
CA PRO A 11 5.34 -6.14 -6.87
C PRO A 11 3.95 -5.58 -7.12
N ARG A 12 3.73 -5.11 -8.35
CA ARG A 12 2.41 -4.59 -8.70
C ARG A 12 1.36 -5.70 -8.60
N GLU A 13 1.73 -6.91 -8.93
CA GLU A 13 0.79 -8.03 -8.85
C GLU A 13 0.29 -8.27 -7.44
N LEU A 14 1.18 -8.06 -6.46
CA LEU A 14 0.76 -8.22 -5.06
C LEU A 14 -0.28 -7.16 -4.71
N LEU A 15 -0.05 -5.93 -5.13
CA LEU A 15 -1.00 -4.87 -4.85
C LEU A 15 -2.35 -5.15 -5.49
N THR A 16 -2.33 -5.61 -6.74
CA THR A 16 -3.57 -5.95 -7.43
C THR A 16 -4.34 -7.01 -6.66
N ALA A 17 -3.62 -8.04 -6.20
CA ALA A 17 -4.27 -9.11 -5.44
C ALA A 17 -4.84 -8.60 -4.13
N LEU A 18 -4.13 -7.70 -3.46
CA LEU A 18 -4.62 -7.14 -2.21
C LEU A 18 -5.84 -6.27 -2.44
N GLU A 19 -5.84 -5.48 -3.50
CA GLU A 19 -7.00 -4.66 -3.82
C GLU A 19 -8.23 -5.52 -4.09
N GLU A 20 -8.03 -6.66 -4.73
CA GLU A 20 -9.14 -7.55 -5.02
C GLU A 20 -9.60 -8.30 -3.78
N THR A 21 -8.67 -8.61 -2.88
CA THR A 21 -9.00 -9.33 -1.67
C THR A 21 -9.64 -8.42 -0.62
N PHE A 22 -9.17 -7.18 -0.54
CA PHE A 22 -9.64 -6.22 0.45
C PHE A 22 -10.09 -4.94 -0.24
N PRO A 23 -11.17 -5.02 -1.02
CA PRO A 23 -11.61 -3.84 -1.77
C PRO A 23 -12.20 -2.78 -0.86
N LYS A 24 -12.28 -1.57 -1.38
CA LYS A 24 -12.97 -0.51 -0.66
C LYS A 24 -14.43 -0.89 -0.51
N GLN A 25 -14.99 -0.53 0.63
CA GLN A 25 -16.37 -0.84 0.92
C GLN A 25 -17.09 0.42 1.36
N ASP A 26 -18.37 0.47 1.01
CA ASP A 26 -19.24 1.53 1.50
C ASP A 26 -19.93 1.02 2.75
N PHE A 27 -19.91 1.83 3.80
CA PHE A 27 -20.51 1.45 5.05
C PHE A 27 -21.76 2.28 5.29
N GLY A 28 -22.82 1.60 5.64
CA GLY A 28 -24.07 2.25 5.94
C GLY A 28 -24.13 2.73 7.37
N PRO A 29 -25.21 3.42 7.72
CA PRO A 29 -25.33 3.97 9.07
C PRO A 29 -25.43 2.92 10.16
N GLY A 30 -25.67 1.68 9.82
CA GLY A 30 -25.78 0.63 10.81
C GLY A 30 -24.50 -0.09 11.15
N GLU A 31 -23.40 0.29 10.50
CA GLU A 31 -22.15 -0.41 10.71
C GLU A 31 -21.52 -0.03 12.04
N SER A 32 -20.85 -0.98 12.68
CA SER A 32 -20.20 -0.71 13.93
C SER A 32 -18.87 -0.01 13.72
N LEU A 33 -18.44 0.77 14.71
CA LEU A 33 -17.15 1.42 14.65
C LEU A 33 -16.02 0.41 14.55
N ARG A 34 -16.17 -0.73 15.20
CA ARG A 34 -15.15 -1.77 15.16
C ARG A 34 -14.94 -2.26 13.73
N GLU A 35 -16.03 -2.48 13.01
CA GLU A 35 -15.92 -2.94 11.63
C GLU A 35 -15.31 -1.88 10.74
N LEU A 36 -15.68 -0.63 10.96
CA LEU A 36 -15.08 0.47 10.20
C LEU A 36 -13.59 0.56 10.45
N ASP A 37 -13.19 0.49 11.71
CA ASP A 37 -11.78 0.59 12.06
C ASP A 37 -10.99 -0.56 11.44
N TYR A 38 -11.56 -1.75 11.49
CA TYR A 38 -10.90 -2.92 10.92
C TYR A 38 -10.67 -2.73 9.42
N HIS A 39 -11.70 -2.28 8.73
CA HIS A 39 -11.61 -2.06 7.29
C HIS A 39 -10.61 -0.95 6.97
N PHE A 40 -10.66 0.15 7.72
CA PHE A 40 -9.74 1.25 7.48
C PHE A 40 -8.30 0.81 7.69
N GLY A 41 -8.06 -0.06 8.68
CA GLY A 41 -6.73 -0.60 8.90
C GLY A 41 -6.24 -1.39 7.69
N GLN A 42 -7.10 -2.23 7.12
CA GLN A 42 -6.75 -2.97 5.93
C GLN A 42 -6.40 -2.04 4.78
N ARG A 43 -7.22 -1.01 4.58
CA ARG A 43 -6.97 -0.07 3.48
C ARG A 43 -5.73 0.76 3.72
N SER A 44 -5.41 1.03 4.98
CA SER A 44 -4.21 1.78 5.30
C SER A 44 -2.95 1.03 4.89
N VAL A 45 -2.93 -0.28 5.13
CA VAL A 45 -1.79 -1.09 4.72
C VAL A 45 -1.63 -1.08 3.20
N ILE A 46 -2.74 -1.24 2.50
CA ILE A 46 -2.70 -1.25 1.03
C ILE A 46 -2.22 0.10 0.52
N ARG A 47 -2.70 1.19 1.11
CA ARG A 47 -2.26 2.51 0.71
C ARG A 47 -0.77 2.70 0.96
N PHE A 48 -0.29 2.21 2.10
CA PHE A 48 1.13 2.29 2.43
C PHE A 48 1.96 1.58 1.36
N LEU A 49 1.55 0.38 0.98
CA LEU A 49 2.28 -0.39 -0.02
C LEU A 49 2.21 0.26 -1.39
N SER A 50 1.06 0.84 -1.73
CA SER A 50 0.91 1.55 -2.98
C SER A 50 1.87 2.73 -3.05
N ASN A 51 1.98 3.47 -1.96
CA ASN A 51 2.91 4.59 -1.91
C ASN A 51 4.36 4.11 -2.02
N LYS A 52 4.66 2.97 -1.42
CA LYS A 52 6.01 2.41 -1.54
C LYS A 52 6.33 2.04 -2.98
N LEU A 53 5.37 1.44 -3.66
CA LEU A 53 5.57 1.10 -5.06
C LEU A 53 5.83 2.34 -5.89
N ASP A 54 5.07 3.40 -5.66
CA ASP A 54 5.25 4.66 -6.38
C ASP A 54 6.63 5.23 -6.10
N GLU A 55 7.06 5.23 -4.84
CA GLU A 55 8.38 5.72 -4.50
C GLU A 55 9.46 4.93 -5.19
N GLN A 56 9.31 3.62 -5.22
CA GLN A 56 10.31 2.77 -5.82
C GLN A 56 10.40 2.99 -7.32
N ALA A 57 9.26 3.21 -7.96
CA ALA A 57 9.25 3.52 -9.38
C ALA A 57 9.91 4.86 -9.65
N GLU A 58 9.61 5.87 -8.84
CA GLU A 58 10.23 7.18 -9.01
C GLU A 58 11.73 7.13 -8.79
N ASN A 59 12.15 6.40 -7.78
CA ASN A 59 13.56 6.29 -7.49
C ASN A 59 14.31 5.63 -8.64
N SER A 60 13.71 4.63 -9.25
CA SER A 60 14.32 3.98 -10.42
C SER A 60 14.47 4.97 -11.55
N LEU A 61 13.42 5.75 -11.82
CA LEU A 61 13.49 6.74 -12.89
C LEU A 61 14.53 7.80 -12.59
N THR A 62 14.58 8.24 -11.35
CA THR A 62 15.55 9.25 -10.95
C THR A 62 16.97 8.74 -11.13
N SER A 63 17.20 7.50 -10.75
CA SER A 63 18.53 6.91 -10.91
C SER A 63 18.96 6.89 -12.36
N ILE A 64 18.05 6.52 -13.23
CA ILE A 64 18.35 6.48 -14.65
C ILE A 64 18.65 7.88 -15.16
N THR A 65 17.89 8.85 -14.72
CA THR A 65 18.05 10.23 -15.17
C THR A 65 19.38 10.80 -14.72
N ASP A 66 19.82 10.40 -13.54
CA ASP A 66 21.02 10.94 -12.96
C ASP A 66 22.28 10.52 -13.68
N THR A 67 22.24 9.45 -14.40
CA THR A 67 23.44 9.07 -15.15
C THR A 67 23.52 9.82 -16.44
#